data_6a3dafc65a4cecb1d9095993f3636e13
#
_entry.id   6a3dafc65a4cecb1d9095993f3636e13
#
_cell.length_a   1.000
_cell.length_b   1.000
_cell.length_c   1.000
_cell.angle_alpha   90.00
_cell.angle_beta   90.00
_cell.angle_gamma   90.00
#
_symmetry.space_group_name_H-M   'P 1'
#
loop_
_entity.id
_entity.type
_entity.pdbx_description
1 polymer ?
#
loop_
_entity_poly.entity_id
_entity_poly.type
_entity_poly.pdbx_seq_one_letter_code
_entity_poly.pdbx_strand_id
1 'polypeptide(L)'
;DLDDASNLSLRSDWLLEIDDLSSLRAFGQYFKVDRNGSAMKGVDDVSSDPRELYQDSLSKHDLTSLVIGAIYERDLGFANLKAMASTQEDDISVDRDNDRHNFGDAVKVIPGLGSNATYQRAEYNSESSIVETKTFEINLVSNEPLFGGLDWTVGAFYMEHDIENHIRGYRDNNNDGNILYECSNPNAISGSCYDH
;
A
#
# COMPACT_ATOMS: atom_id res chain seq x y z
N ASP A 1 12.01 11.78 -13.67
CA ASP A 1 10.67 12.01 -14.24
C ASP A 1 9.63 11.52 -13.26
N LEU A 2 8.53 12.28 -13.08
CA LEU A 2 7.36 11.81 -12.32
C LEU A 2 6.73 10.63 -13.09
N ASP A 3 6.04 9.73 -12.36
CA ASP A 3 5.49 8.48 -12.87
C ASP A 3 6.53 7.46 -13.39
N ASP A 4 7.83 7.72 -13.22
CA ASP A 4 8.86 6.73 -13.49
C ASP A 4 8.82 5.62 -12.45
N ALA A 5 8.86 4.36 -12.89
CA ALA A 5 8.70 3.21 -12.01
C ALA A 5 9.72 2.11 -12.31
N SER A 6 10.29 1.57 -11.26
CA SER A 6 11.12 0.37 -11.29
C SER A 6 10.46 -0.74 -10.47
N ASN A 7 10.31 -1.91 -11.07
CA ASN A 7 9.67 -3.05 -10.43
C ASN A 7 10.60 -4.27 -10.45
N LEU A 8 10.65 -4.96 -9.33
CA LEU A 8 11.32 -6.26 -9.20
C LEU A 8 10.31 -7.28 -8.66
N SER A 9 10.20 -8.43 -9.31
CA SER A 9 9.43 -9.56 -8.82
C SER A 9 10.26 -10.83 -8.89
N LEU A 10 10.33 -11.51 -7.75
CA LEU A 10 11.01 -12.82 -7.63
C LEU A 10 10.01 -13.81 -7.05
N ARG A 11 9.92 -14.99 -7.64
CA ARG A 11 9.06 -16.08 -7.17
C ARG A 11 9.81 -17.40 -7.15
N SER A 12 9.56 -18.19 -6.13
CA SER A 12 10.04 -19.56 -6.00
C SER A 12 8.88 -20.47 -5.62
N ASP A 13 8.78 -21.60 -6.27
CA ASP A 13 7.76 -22.63 -6.03
C ASP A 13 8.45 -23.97 -5.93
N TRP A 14 8.15 -24.76 -4.90
CA TRP A 14 8.69 -26.08 -4.68
C TRP A 14 7.56 -27.06 -4.42
N LEU A 15 7.59 -28.18 -5.12
CA LEU A 15 6.66 -29.29 -4.94
C LEU A 15 7.43 -30.50 -4.40
N LEU A 16 6.97 -31.03 -3.28
CA LEU A 16 7.44 -32.27 -2.69
C LEU A 16 6.30 -33.30 -2.75
N GLU A 17 6.51 -34.36 -3.49
CA GLU A 17 5.68 -35.56 -3.43
C GLU A 17 6.13 -36.39 -2.22
N ILE A 18 5.28 -36.48 -1.19
CA ILE A 18 5.59 -37.16 0.07
C ILE A 18 5.38 -38.66 -0.10
N ASP A 19 4.27 -39.02 -0.70
CA ASP A 19 3.88 -40.34 -1.09
C ASP A 19 2.91 -40.30 -2.31
N ASP A 20 2.42 -41.46 -2.77
CA ASP A 20 1.51 -41.53 -3.93
C ASP A 20 0.18 -40.83 -3.72
N LEU A 21 -0.17 -40.47 -2.48
CA LEU A 21 -1.44 -39.88 -2.09
C LEU A 21 -1.32 -38.48 -1.54
N SER A 22 -0.09 -37.97 -1.32
CA SER A 22 0.09 -36.68 -0.67
C SER A 22 1.24 -35.87 -1.24
N SER A 23 1.02 -34.58 -1.32
CA SER A 23 2.03 -33.60 -1.77
C SER A 23 2.03 -32.37 -0.88
N LEU A 24 3.19 -31.70 -0.84
CA LEU A 24 3.39 -30.42 -0.21
C LEU A 24 3.98 -29.45 -1.22
N ARG A 25 3.30 -28.35 -1.48
CA ARG A 25 3.82 -27.24 -2.26
C ARG A 25 4.17 -26.08 -1.32
N ALA A 26 5.40 -25.60 -1.38
CA ALA A 26 5.82 -24.39 -0.70
C ALA A 26 6.13 -23.31 -1.75
N PHE A 27 5.76 -22.06 -1.47
CA PHE A 27 6.05 -20.96 -2.37
C PHE A 27 6.47 -19.71 -1.58
N GLY A 28 7.28 -18.89 -2.24
CA GLY A 28 7.65 -17.57 -1.77
C GLY A 28 7.65 -16.59 -2.94
N GLN A 29 7.17 -15.38 -2.69
CA GLN A 29 7.19 -14.30 -3.65
C GLN A 29 7.65 -13.03 -2.97
N TYR A 30 8.63 -12.38 -3.56
CA TYR A 30 9.09 -11.05 -3.21
C TYR A 30 8.75 -10.10 -4.34
N PHE A 31 8.17 -8.96 -4.00
CA PHE A 31 7.83 -7.92 -4.94
C PHE A 31 8.28 -6.56 -4.39
N LYS A 32 8.95 -5.78 -5.21
CA LYS A 32 9.35 -4.42 -4.87
C LYS A 32 8.97 -3.48 -6.01
N VAL A 33 8.35 -2.38 -5.63
CA VAL A 33 8.08 -1.22 -6.50
C VAL A 33 8.79 -0.02 -5.92
N ASP A 34 9.49 0.70 -6.76
CA ASP A 34 10.14 1.96 -6.49
C ASP A 34 9.67 2.91 -7.58
N ARG A 35 8.87 3.90 -7.26
CA ARG A 35 8.39 4.85 -8.26
C ARG A 35 8.34 6.27 -7.71
N ASN A 36 8.57 7.22 -8.60
CA ASN A 36 8.25 8.60 -8.36
C ASN A 36 6.72 8.74 -8.29
N GLY A 37 6.25 9.63 -7.42
CA GLY A 37 4.82 9.81 -7.18
C GLY A 37 4.07 10.25 -8.42
N SER A 38 2.76 10.18 -8.34
CA SER A 38 1.85 10.52 -9.44
C SER A 38 2.05 11.95 -9.90
N ALA A 39 2.15 12.14 -11.21
CA ALA A 39 2.20 13.44 -11.86
C ALA A 39 0.81 14.10 -11.80
N MET A 40 0.51 14.76 -10.69
CA MET A 40 -0.75 15.49 -10.51
C MET A 40 -0.53 16.99 -10.64
N LYS A 41 -1.09 17.59 -11.69
CA LYS A 41 -1.01 19.01 -11.96
C LYS A 41 -2.14 19.77 -11.26
N GLY A 42 -1.79 20.83 -10.55
CA GLY A 42 -2.79 21.77 -9.99
C GLY A 42 -3.61 22.43 -11.11
N VAL A 43 -4.87 22.73 -10.84
CA VAL A 43 -5.78 23.39 -11.83
C VAL A 43 -5.27 24.76 -12.23
N ASP A 44 -4.53 25.40 -11.36
CA ASP A 44 -3.98 26.75 -11.49
C ASP A 44 -2.45 26.75 -11.68
N ASP A 45 -1.84 25.58 -11.99
CA ASP A 45 -0.44 25.48 -12.36
C ASP A 45 -0.11 26.42 -13.52
N VAL A 46 0.95 27.20 -13.35
CA VAL A 46 1.36 28.26 -14.28
C VAL A 46 1.97 27.75 -15.58
N SER A 47 2.41 26.50 -15.59
CA SER A 47 2.99 25.85 -16.78
C SER A 47 1.91 25.60 -17.83
N SER A 48 2.16 26.03 -19.06
CA SER A 48 1.29 25.75 -20.22
C SER A 48 1.48 24.35 -20.79
N ASP A 49 2.62 23.69 -20.49
CA ASP A 49 2.87 22.32 -20.92
C ASP A 49 2.19 21.34 -19.95
N PRO A 50 1.31 20.44 -20.44
CA PRO A 50 0.66 19.45 -19.59
C PRO A 50 1.63 18.43 -18.96
N ARG A 51 2.87 18.37 -19.43
CA ARG A 51 3.92 17.46 -18.91
C ARG A 51 4.86 18.14 -17.92
N GLU A 52 4.77 19.44 -17.75
CA GLU A 52 5.51 20.18 -16.74
C GLU A 52 4.65 20.37 -15.50
N LEU A 53 5.26 20.11 -14.34
CA LEU A 53 4.65 20.32 -13.04
C LEU A 53 5.48 21.33 -12.27
N TYR A 54 4.79 22.17 -11.54
CA TYR A 54 5.37 23.16 -10.64
C TYR A 54 5.09 22.73 -9.21
N GLN A 55 6.00 21.91 -8.66
CA GLN A 55 5.89 21.35 -7.32
C GLN A 55 7.20 21.63 -6.57
N ASP A 56 7.12 21.84 -5.25
CA ASP A 56 8.26 22.08 -4.39
C ASP A 56 8.73 20.83 -3.64
N SER A 57 7.91 19.79 -3.61
CA SER A 57 8.22 18.51 -2.95
C SER A 57 8.22 17.35 -3.96
N LEU A 58 9.15 16.41 -3.75
CA LEU A 58 9.20 15.20 -4.56
C LEU A 58 8.20 14.18 -4.00
N SER A 59 7.24 13.82 -4.82
CA SER A 59 6.36 12.69 -4.52
C SER A 59 7.08 11.37 -4.79
N LYS A 60 6.93 10.41 -3.87
CA LYS A 60 7.53 9.07 -3.94
C LYS A 60 6.54 8.02 -3.48
N HIS A 61 6.61 6.82 -4.06
CA HIS A 61 5.79 5.70 -3.64
C HIS A 61 6.61 4.41 -3.74
N ASP A 62 6.93 3.85 -2.60
CA ASP A 62 7.66 2.60 -2.45
C ASP A 62 6.71 1.53 -1.89
N LEU A 63 6.82 0.32 -2.41
CA LEU A 63 6.15 -0.86 -1.89
C LEU A 63 7.13 -2.01 -1.89
N THR A 64 7.24 -2.68 -0.75
CA THR A 64 7.87 -4.00 -0.65
C THR A 64 6.84 -4.99 -0.13
N SER A 65 6.70 -6.13 -0.80
CA SER A 65 5.77 -7.19 -0.43
C SER A 65 6.50 -8.52 -0.38
N LEU A 66 6.32 -9.25 0.71
CA LEU A 66 6.80 -10.62 0.88
C LEU A 66 5.62 -11.54 1.18
N VAL A 67 5.42 -12.55 0.35
CA VAL A 67 4.43 -13.60 0.57
C VAL A 67 5.15 -14.94 0.69
N ILE A 68 4.83 -15.68 1.74
CA ILE A 68 5.30 -17.07 1.94
C ILE A 68 4.10 -17.93 2.24
N GLY A 69 4.01 -19.11 1.65
CA GLY A 69 2.92 -20.02 1.91
C GLY A 69 3.23 -21.46 1.60
N ALA A 70 2.35 -22.33 2.09
CA ALA A 70 2.38 -23.75 1.84
C ALA A 70 1.00 -24.31 1.58
N ILE A 71 0.91 -25.31 0.72
CA ILE A 71 -0.30 -26.02 0.37
C ILE A 71 0.00 -27.51 0.54
N TYR A 72 -0.75 -28.18 1.40
CA TYR A 72 -0.73 -29.61 1.58
C TYR A 72 -1.98 -30.22 0.96
N GLU A 73 -1.80 -31.24 0.14
CA GLU A 73 -2.90 -31.99 -0.48
C GLU A 73 -2.73 -33.47 -0.17
N ARG A 74 -3.86 -34.13 0.12
CA ARG A 74 -3.89 -35.57 0.38
C ARG A 74 -5.19 -36.21 -0.06
N ASP A 75 -5.08 -37.30 -0.79
CA ASP A 75 -6.21 -38.20 -1.06
C ASP A 75 -6.42 -39.11 0.17
N LEU A 76 -7.60 -39.00 0.79
CA LEU A 76 -8.07 -39.81 1.92
C LEU A 76 -8.89 -41.02 1.47
N GLY A 77 -9.04 -41.23 0.15
CA GLY A 77 -9.89 -42.23 -0.46
C GLY A 77 -11.34 -41.77 -0.60
N PHE A 78 -12.01 -41.37 0.47
CA PHE A 78 -13.38 -40.84 0.46
C PHE A 78 -13.48 -39.36 0.14
N ALA A 79 -12.40 -38.61 0.33
CA ALA A 79 -12.33 -37.17 0.09
C ALA A 79 -10.89 -36.73 -0.19
N ASN A 80 -10.73 -35.64 -0.91
CA ASN A 80 -9.49 -34.91 -1.04
C ASN A 80 -9.38 -33.83 0.05
N LEU A 81 -8.33 -33.90 0.85
CA LEU A 81 -7.95 -32.86 1.80
C LEU A 81 -7.03 -31.85 1.12
N LYS A 82 -7.33 -30.57 1.28
CA LYS A 82 -6.44 -29.46 0.94
C LYS A 82 -6.34 -28.52 2.13
N ALA A 83 -5.11 -28.33 2.62
CA ALA A 83 -4.81 -27.37 3.67
C ALA A 83 -3.83 -26.34 3.14
N MET A 84 -4.11 -25.05 3.38
CA MET A 84 -3.27 -23.94 2.94
C MET A 84 -2.98 -23.03 4.12
N ALA A 85 -1.75 -22.55 4.17
CA ALA A 85 -1.35 -21.50 5.11
C ALA A 85 -0.45 -20.49 4.38
N SER A 86 -0.64 -19.21 4.65
CA SER A 86 0.25 -18.18 4.12
C SER A 86 0.40 -17.01 5.09
N THR A 87 1.52 -16.32 4.95
CA THR A 87 1.76 -15.00 5.53
C THR A 87 2.18 -14.03 4.45
N GLN A 88 1.71 -12.81 4.55
CA GLN A 88 2.09 -11.70 3.70
C GLN A 88 2.43 -10.51 4.58
N GLU A 89 3.52 -9.82 4.24
CA GLU A 89 3.92 -8.55 4.81
C GLU A 89 4.12 -7.55 3.68
N ASP A 90 3.43 -6.42 3.79
CA ASP A 90 3.56 -5.30 2.86
C ASP A 90 4.07 -4.08 3.63
N ASP A 91 5.20 -3.53 3.18
CA ASP A 91 5.76 -2.27 3.65
C ASP A 91 5.54 -1.22 2.55
N ILE A 92 4.75 -0.20 2.88
CA ILE A 92 4.30 0.84 1.96
C ILE A 92 4.78 2.18 2.48
N SER A 93 5.45 2.96 1.64
CA SER A 93 5.82 4.34 1.93
C SER A 93 5.36 5.26 0.81
N VAL A 94 4.67 6.34 1.16
CA VAL A 94 4.12 7.29 0.21
C VAL A 94 4.41 8.71 0.68
N ASP A 95 5.17 9.42 -0.13
CA ASP A 95 5.41 10.85 0.04
C ASP A 95 4.64 11.62 -1.02
N ARG A 96 3.98 12.71 -0.64
CA ARG A 96 3.15 13.51 -1.54
C ARG A 96 3.34 14.98 -1.32
N ASP A 97 3.51 15.71 -2.41
CA ASP A 97 3.22 17.12 -2.47
C ASP A 97 1.69 17.29 -2.46
N ASN A 98 1.16 17.86 -1.38
CA ASN A 98 -0.28 17.87 -1.14
C ASN A 98 -0.95 19.11 -1.71
N ASP A 99 -0.26 20.24 -1.78
CA ASP A 99 -0.79 21.48 -2.35
C ASP A 99 -0.56 21.58 -3.86
N ARG A 100 0.40 20.81 -4.40
CA ARG A 100 0.73 20.73 -5.83
C ARG A 100 1.19 22.06 -6.44
N HIS A 101 1.83 22.87 -5.63
CA HIS A 101 2.35 24.17 -6.00
C HIS A 101 3.83 24.28 -5.64
N ASN A 102 4.51 25.25 -6.23
CA ASN A 102 5.86 25.60 -5.86
C ASN A 102 5.84 26.73 -4.84
N PHE A 103 6.63 26.60 -3.81
CA PHE A 103 6.86 27.66 -2.83
C PHE A 103 7.31 28.98 -3.51
N GLY A 104 6.59 30.05 -3.21
CA GLY A 104 6.86 31.37 -3.80
C GLY A 104 5.97 31.71 -5.00
N ASP A 105 5.13 30.83 -5.48
CA ASP A 105 4.10 31.19 -6.43
C ASP A 105 3.09 32.13 -5.79
N ALA A 106 2.75 33.20 -6.53
CA ALA A 106 1.91 34.27 -6.03
C ALA A 106 0.56 33.72 -5.54
N VAL A 107 0.22 34.17 -4.35
CA VAL A 107 -1.11 33.96 -3.73
C VAL A 107 -2.22 34.04 -4.74
N LYS A 108 -2.92 32.95 -4.98
CA LYS A 108 -4.16 32.99 -5.77
C LYS A 108 -5.35 33.10 -4.86
N VAL A 109 -6.14 34.12 -5.12
CA VAL A 109 -7.48 34.25 -4.55
C VAL A 109 -8.38 33.24 -5.27
N ILE A 110 -8.87 32.23 -4.55
CA ILE A 110 -9.86 31.28 -5.10
C ILE A 110 -11.21 32.00 -5.13
N PRO A 111 -11.76 32.33 -6.33
CA PRO A 111 -13.07 32.98 -6.42
C PRO A 111 -14.13 32.09 -5.80
N GLY A 112 -14.87 32.63 -4.83
CA GLY A 112 -16.00 31.94 -4.19
C GLY A 112 -15.76 31.42 -2.78
N LEU A 113 -14.53 31.44 -2.27
CA LEU A 113 -14.19 31.07 -0.90
C LEU A 113 -13.93 32.26 0.01
N GLY A 114 -14.78 33.26 -0.01
CA GLY A 114 -14.65 34.45 0.85
C GLY A 114 -13.43 35.32 0.51
N SER A 115 -13.52 36.59 0.72
CA SER A 115 -12.61 37.62 0.23
C SER A 115 -11.16 37.63 0.72
N ASN A 116 -10.70 36.61 1.48
CA ASN A 116 -9.39 36.61 2.09
C ASN A 116 -8.74 35.22 2.24
N ALA A 117 -9.16 34.22 1.48
CA ALA A 117 -8.45 32.94 1.50
C ALA A 117 -7.18 33.02 0.65
N THR A 118 -6.14 33.58 1.22
CA THR A 118 -4.78 33.51 0.71
C THR A 118 -4.18 32.18 1.17
N TYR A 119 -4.08 31.19 0.28
CA TYR A 119 -3.32 29.98 0.54
C TYR A 119 -1.92 30.17 -0.04
N GLN A 120 -0.96 30.43 0.84
CA GLN A 120 0.46 30.23 0.60
C GLN A 120 0.95 29.27 1.67
N ARG A 121 0.77 27.99 1.47
CA ARG A 121 1.32 27.00 2.39
C ARG A 121 1.85 25.86 1.57
N ALA A 122 3.12 25.58 1.70
CA ALA A 122 3.65 24.31 1.27
C ALA A 122 3.07 23.22 2.19
N GLU A 123 2.46 22.21 1.61
CA GLU A 123 1.90 21.07 2.32
C GLU A 123 2.50 19.77 1.77
N TYR A 124 3.12 19.02 2.65
CA TYR A 124 3.72 17.74 2.36
C TYR A 124 3.17 16.66 3.28
N ASN A 125 2.82 15.51 2.73
CA ASN A 125 2.40 14.36 3.52
C ASN A 125 3.37 13.19 3.31
N SER A 126 3.74 12.57 4.42
CA SER A 126 4.48 11.31 4.43
C SER A 126 3.63 10.26 5.14
N GLU A 127 3.39 9.15 4.48
CA GLU A 127 2.62 8.03 4.99
C GLU A 127 3.49 6.78 4.94
N SER A 128 3.53 6.01 6.02
CA SER A 128 4.10 4.67 6.03
C SER A 128 3.11 3.68 6.63
N SER A 129 3.00 2.52 6.02
CA SER A 129 2.10 1.46 6.47
C SER A 129 2.80 0.13 6.43
N ILE A 130 2.68 -0.62 7.52
CA ILE A 130 3.04 -2.04 7.55
C ILE A 130 1.74 -2.82 7.65
N VAL A 131 1.54 -3.74 6.73
CA VAL A 131 0.34 -4.59 6.66
C VAL A 131 0.77 -6.04 6.77
N GLU A 132 0.36 -6.71 7.84
CA GLU A 132 0.58 -8.14 8.03
C GLU A 132 -0.72 -8.90 7.84
N THR A 133 -0.69 -9.94 7.00
CA THR A 133 -1.84 -10.83 6.78
C THR A 133 -1.41 -12.28 6.96
N LYS A 134 -2.13 -13.01 7.80
CA LYS A 134 -1.95 -14.46 7.97
C LYS A 134 -3.25 -15.15 7.60
N THR A 135 -3.15 -16.19 6.79
CA THR A 135 -4.31 -16.98 6.37
C THR A 135 -4.09 -18.46 6.63
N PHE A 136 -5.17 -19.11 6.98
CA PHE A 136 -5.25 -20.56 7.04
C PHE A 136 -6.58 -21.02 6.46
N GLU A 137 -6.52 -22.02 5.61
CA GLU A 137 -7.70 -22.62 4.99
C GLU A 137 -7.55 -24.14 4.95
N ILE A 138 -8.63 -24.85 5.24
CA ILE A 138 -8.72 -26.29 5.14
C ILE A 138 -10.02 -26.68 4.44
N ASN A 139 -9.92 -27.52 3.43
CA ASN A 139 -11.04 -28.00 2.64
C ASN A 139 -10.99 -29.53 2.52
N LEU A 140 -12.17 -30.12 2.57
CA LEU A 140 -12.43 -31.52 2.22
C LEU A 140 -13.44 -31.53 1.09
N VAL A 141 -13.09 -32.18 -0.01
CA VAL A 141 -13.96 -32.35 -1.20
C VAL A 141 -14.19 -33.83 -1.41
N SER A 142 -15.46 -34.24 -1.51
CA SER A 142 -15.81 -35.65 -1.71
C SER A 142 -15.18 -36.21 -2.99
N ASN A 143 -14.69 -37.46 -2.93
CA ASN A 143 -14.23 -38.20 -4.10
C ASN A 143 -15.43 -38.95 -4.77
N GLU A 144 -16.41 -39.31 -3.94
CA GLU A 144 -17.61 -40.02 -4.40
C GLU A 144 -18.88 -39.36 -3.85
N PRO A 145 -19.97 -39.34 -4.66
CA PRO A 145 -21.22 -38.81 -4.20
C PRO A 145 -21.83 -39.61 -3.03
N LEU A 146 -22.29 -38.91 -2.01
CA LEU A 146 -23.10 -39.52 -0.95
C LEU A 146 -24.54 -39.78 -1.43
N PHE A 147 -25.13 -40.82 -0.90
CA PHE A 147 -26.55 -41.18 -1.13
C PHE A 147 -26.95 -41.26 -2.64
N GLY A 148 -25.99 -41.58 -3.52
CA GLY A 148 -26.25 -41.80 -4.94
C GLY A 148 -26.36 -40.53 -5.79
N GLY A 149 -25.86 -39.37 -5.35
CA GLY A 149 -25.84 -38.17 -6.18
C GLY A 149 -25.47 -36.86 -5.50
N LEU A 150 -25.07 -36.86 -4.24
CA LEU A 150 -24.68 -35.65 -3.53
C LEU A 150 -23.16 -35.54 -3.43
N ASP A 151 -22.55 -34.62 -4.19
CA ASP A 151 -21.18 -34.16 -4.00
C ASP A 151 -21.17 -33.13 -2.89
N TRP A 152 -20.14 -33.18 -2.01
CA TRP A 152 -20.03 -32.29 -0.88
C TRP A 152 -18.64 -31.68 -0.75
N THR A 153 -18.61 -30.47 -0.24
CA THR A 153 -17.39 -29.77 0.18
C THR A 153 -17.62 -29.20 1.56
N VAL A 154 -16.66 -29.39 2.44
CA VAL A 154 -16.64 -28.79 3.79
C VAL A 154 -15.30 -28.12 3.99
N GLY A 155 -15.30 -26.92 4.53
CA GLY A 155 -14.05 -26.19 4.77
C GLY A 155 -14.17 -25.23 5.94
N ALA A 156 -13.01 -24.76 6.37
CA ALA A 156 -12.87 -23.68 7.33
C ALA A 156 -11.76 -22.72 6.87
N PHE A 157 -11.96 -21.44 7.14
CA PHE A 157 -11.04 -20.37 6.82
C PHE A 157 -10.80 -19.49 8.04
N TYR A 158 -9.55 -19.10 8.24
CA TYR A 158 -9.13 -18.13 9.23
C TYR A 158 -8.24 -17.09 8.59
N MET A 159 -8.43 -15.82 8.95
CA MET A 159 -7.59 -14.71 8.53
C MET A 159 -7.36 -13.77 9.72
N GLU A 160 -6.12 -13.37 9.89
CA GLU A 160 -5.68 -12.30 10.77
C GLU A 160 -5.06 -11.21 9.89
N HIS A 161 -5.43 -9.97 10.13
CA HIS A 161 -5.00 -8.84 9.33
C HIS A 161 -4.73 -7.66 10.24
N ASP A 162 -3.46 -7.28 10.35
CA ASP A 162 -2.97 -6.19 11.18
C ASP A 162 -2.43 -5.08 10.29
N ILE A 163 -2.79 -3.83 10.62
CA ILE A 163 -2.35 -2.65 9.89
C ILE A 163 -1.78 -1.67 10.91
N GLU A 164 -0.52 -1.29 10.69
CA GLU A 164 0.12 -0.19 11.38
C GLU A 164 0.32 0.97 10.40
N ASN A 165 -0.30 2.11 10.68
CA ASN A 165 -0.22 3.29 9.84
C ASN A 165 0.42 4.45 10.60
N HIS A 166 1.38 5.11 9.96
CA HIS A 166 1.93 6.37 10.40
C HIS A 166 1.72 7.43 9.32
N ILE A 167 0.95 8.46 9.65
CA ILE A 167 0.65 9.57 8.73
C ILE A 167 1.20 10.86 9.35
N ARG A 168 2.05 11.53 8.60
CA ARG A 168 2.63 12.82 9.00
C ARG A 168 2.29 13.88 7.96
N GLY A 169 1.59 14.90 8.40
CA GLY A 169 1.32 16.10 7.60
C GLY A 169 2.22 17.25 8.03
N TYR A 170 2.89 17.85 7.07
CA TYR A 170 3.79 18.97 7.27
C TYR A 170 3.24 20.21 6.57
N ARG A 171 3.31 21.35 7.23
CA ARG A 171 2.87 22.63 6.68
C ARG A 171 3.89 23.72 6.97
N ASP A 172 4.15 24.55 5.99
CA ASP A 172 4.84 25.81 6.18
C ASP A 172 3.84 26.92 6.55
N ASN A 173 3.71 27.20 7.84
CA ASN A 173 2.74 28.20 8.33
C ASN A 173 3.27 29.63 8.31
N ASN A 174 4.58 29.82 8.22
CA ASN A 174 5.23 31.14 8.22
C ASN A 174 5.72 31.56 6.83
N ASN A 175 5.58 30.68 5.82
CA ASN A 175 6.00 30.90 4.45
C ASN A 175 7.52 31.17 4.31
N ASP A 176 8.35 30.52 5.11
CA ASP A 176 9.80 30.64 5.02
C ASP A 176 10.47 29.56 4.13
N GLY A 177 9.68 28.63 3.61
CA GLY A 177 10.14 27.52 2.76
C GLY A 177 10.74 26.35 3.55
N ASN A 178 10.62 26.34 4.87
CA ASN A 178 11.21 25.32 5.73
C ASN A 178 10.15 24.44 6.39
N ILE A 179 9.54 23.55 5.62
CA ILE A 179 8.47 22.64 6.06
C ILE A 179 8.90 21.78 7.25
N LEU A 180 10.15 21.32 7.27
CA LEU A 180 10.65 20.40 8.29
C LEU A 180 10.83 21.06 9.67
N TYR A 181 11.04 22.36 9.71
CA TYR A 181 11.30 23.08 10.95
C TYR A 181 10.04 23.26 11.80
N GLU A 182 8.91 23.47 11.19
CA GLU A 182 7.63 23.72 11.89
C GLU A 182 7.10 22.49 12.61
N CYS A 183 7.41 21.30 12.11
CA CYS A 183 7.06 20.04 12.76
C CYS A 183 7.83 19.76 14.04
N SER A 184 8.98 20.39 14.20
CA SER A 184 9.85 20.21 15.37
C SER A 184 9.50 21.13 16.54
N ASN A 185 8.56 22.08 16.38
CA ASN A 185 8.18 23.02 17.40
C ASN A 185 7.08 22.47 18.32
N PRO A 186 7.39 22.02 19.55
CA PRO A 186 6.39 21.49 20.48
C PRO A 186 5.37 22.53 20.97
N ASN A 187 5.60 23.82 20.67
CA ASN A 187 4.71 24.94 21.02
C ASN A 187 3.90 25.46 19.82
N ALA A 188 3.98 24.81 18.67
CA ALA A 188 3.12 25.15 17.53
C ALA A 188 1.67 24.88 17.94
N ILE A 189 1.00 25.92 18.37
CA ILE A 189 -0.43 25.89 18.71
C ILE A 189 -1.18 25.62 17.41
N SER A 190 -1.82 24.47 17.37
CA SER A 190 -2.68 23.96 16.34
C SER A 190 -2.06 23.47 15.02
N GLY A 191 -1.79 22.18 14.94
CA GLY A 191 -2.10 21.42 13.74
C GLY A 191 -1.14 21.48 12.58
N SER A 192 0.13 21.83 12.79
CA SER A 192 1.11 21.79 11.71
C SER A 192 1.70 20.40 11.45
N CYS A 193 1.65 19.50 12.42
CA CYS A 193 2.06 18.11 12.26
C CYS A 193 1.12 17.19 13.03
N TYR A 194 0.63 16.18 12.38
CA TYR A 194 -0.17 15.10 12.98
C TYR A 194 0.65 13.81 12.88
N ASP A 195 1.00 13.22 14.03
CA ASP A 195 1.30 11.80 14.15
C ASP A 195 0.00 11.12 14.57
N HIS A 196 -0.49 10.20 13.78
CA HIS A 196 -1.64 9.34 14.06
C HIS A 196 -1.19 7.89 14.06
#